data_1105622a09d2a94af0f2388a51abc362
#
_entry.id   1105622a09d2a94af0f2388a51abc362
#
_cell.length_a   1.000
_cell.length_b   1.000
_cell.length_c   1.000
_cell.angle_alpha   90.00
_cell.angle_beta   90.00
_cell.angle_gamma   90.00
#
_symmetry.space_group_name_H-M   'P 1'
#
loop_
_entity.id
_entity.type
_entity.pdbx_description
1 polymer ?
#
loop_
_entity_poly.entity_id
_entity_poly.type
_entity_poly.pdbx_seq_one_letter_code
_entity_poly.pdbx_strand_id
1 'polypeptide(L)'
;MFKPFAERDNEKMKEVLMSPEIAGPEVHYYMIRGGKDKTNITVWECGKVDGEYIKTYGHYHVGDISETYSIIQGTGILLLQKRKIDDSNNPIDDEIESFQAIKVKAGDKIFIEPEMGHLIVNTGNIWLVTSDDSPVYPDDVDPVGLPGHADYKAVQRMGGFAYFVIEKEGIPTLVKNPKYKVIPEAEIV
;
A
#
# COMPACT_ATOMS: atom_id res chain seq x y z
N MET A 1 -25.03 11.43 -7.73
CA MET A 1 -24.04 10.35 -7.96
C MET A 1 -22.98 10.53 -6.89
N PHE A 2 -22.70 9.51 -6.11
CA PHE A 2 -21.62 9.56 -5.10
C PHE A 2 -20.28 9.70 -5.85
N LYS A 3 -19.46 10.67 -5.47
CA LYS A 3 -18.14 10.86 -6.05
C LYS A 3 -17.11 10.49 -4.97
N PRO A 4 -16.18 9.54 -5.21
CA PRO A 4 -15.12 9.28 -4.25
C PRO A 4 -14.28 10.54 -4.06
N PHE A 5 -13.62 10.65 -2.91
CA PHE A 5 -12.72 11.77 -2.62
C PHE A 5 -11.57 11.80 -3.63
N ALA A 6 -10.97 10.64 -3.88
CA ALA A 6 -9.93 10.45 -4.87
C ALA A 6 -9.98 9.04 -5.46
N GLU A 7 -9.31 8.85 -6.58
CA GLU A 7 -9.10 7.56 -7.21
C GLU A 7 -7.62 7.40 -7.61
N ARG A 8 -7.20 6.17 -7.81
CA ARG A 8 -5.91 5.84 -8.41
C ARG A 8 -6.16 5.14 -9.73
N ASP A 9 -5.93 5.87 -10.80
CA ASP A 9 -6.03 5.37 -12.16
C ASP A 9 -4.81 4.51 -12.54
N ASN A 10 -4.90 3.84 -13.67
CA ASN A 10 -3.83 2.98 -14.17
C ASN A 10 -2.56 3.77 -14.48
N GLU A 11 -2.66 4.99 -15.00
CA GLU A 11 -1.48 5.80 -15.32
C GLU A 11 -0.66 6.11 -14.07
N LYS A 12 -1.33 6.44 -12.97
CA LYS A 12 -0.63 6.65 -11.69
C LYS A 12 -0.07 5.36 -11.11
N MET A 13 -0.78 4.24 -11.27
CA MET A 13 -0.32 2.95 -10.75
C MET A 13 0.87 2.38 -11.54
N LYS A 14 1.08 2.73 -12.81
CA LYS A 14 2.27 2.35 -13.59
C LYS A 14 3.59 2.68 -12.90
N GLU A 15 3.61 3.71 -12.08
CA GLU A 15 4.80 4.09 -11.32
C GLU A 15 5.29 3.01 -10.35
N VAL A 16 4.41 2.09 -9.93
CA VAL A 16 4.65 1.09 -8.89
C VAL A 16 4.25 -0.34 -9.28
N LEU A 17 3.88 -0.57 -10.54
CA LEU A 17 3.60 -1.90 -11.07
C LEU A 17 4.89 -2.60 -11.49
N MET A 18 4.87 -3.93 -11.41
CA MET A 18 5.97 -4.78 -11.89
C MET A 18 6.12 -4.68 -13.43
N SER A 19 4.99 -4.65 -14.15
CA SER A 19 4.92 -4.56 -15.62
C SER A 19 4.11 -3.32 -16.03
N PRO A 20 4.70 -2.11 -15.95
CA PRO A 20 3.98 -0.86 -16.19
C PRO A 20 3.51 -0.64 -17.64
N GLU A 21 4.07 -1.38 -18.59
CA GLU A 21 3.71 -1.34 -20.02
C GLU A 21 2.44 -2.15 -20.33
N ILE A 22 2.00 -3.02 -19.44
CA ILE A 22 0.81 -3.85 -19.63
C ILE A 22 -0.45 -3.06 -19.23
N ALA A 23 -1.49 -3.21 -20.03
CA ALA A 23 -2.77 -2.57 -19.75
C ALA A 23 -3.40 -3.14 -18.47
N GLY A 24 -3.83 -2.24 -17.60
CA GLY A 24 -4.56 -2.56 -16.36
C GLY A 24 -6.00 -2.00 -16.38
N PRO A 25 -6.72 -2.10 -15.25
CA PRO A 25 -8.03 -1.49 -15.11
C PRO A 25 -7.90 0.05 -15.19
N GLU A 26 -8.95 0.72 -15.66
CA GLU A 26 -8.97 2.19 -15.72
C GLU A 26 -8.71 2.82 -14.35
N VAL A 27 -9.34 2.27 -13.31
CA VAL A 27 -9.14 2.67 -11.90
C VAL A 27 -8.81 1.44 -11.08
N HIS A 28 -7.71 1.50 -10.34
CA HIS A 28 -7.28 0.42 -9.43
C HIS A 28 -8.02 0.47 -8.10
N TYR A 29 -8.23 1.67 -7.54
CA TYR A 29 -8.94 1.82 -6.27
C TYR A 29 -9.49 3.23 -6.05
N TYR A 30 -10.50 3.31 -5.19
CA TYR A 30 -11.19 4.53 -4.79
C TYR A 30 -10.94 4.81 -3.32
N MET A 31 -10.81 6.08 -2.97
CA MET A 31 -10.60 6.55 -1.61
C MET A 31 -11.73 7.49 -1.19
N ILE A 32 -12.26 7.25 0.00
CA ILE A 32 -13.22 8.10 0.68
C ILE A 32 -12.54 8.57 1.97
N ARG A 33 -12.44 9.85 2.17
CA ARG A 33 -11.68 10.42 3.27
C ARG A 33 -12.56 11.28 4.17
N GLY A 34 -12.26 11.28 5.49
CA GLY A 34 -12.80 12.25 6.43
C GLY A 34 -14.30 12.17 6.65
N GLY A 35 -14.87 10.99 6.73
CA GLY A 35 -16.25 10.81 7.15
C GLY A 35 -16.52 11.45 8.52
N LYS A 36 -17.78 11.45 8.96
CA LYS A 36 -18.24 12.04 10.23
C LYS A 36 -17.39 11.60 11.44
N ASP A 37 -16.87 10.38 11.40
CA ASP A 37 -16.03 9.78 12.44
C ASP A 37 -14.55 9.79 12.10
N LYS A 38 -14.13 10.58 11.10
CA LYS A 38 -12.75 10.66 10.57
C LYS A 38 -12.20 9.33 10.06
N THR A 39 -13.04 8.39 9.72
CA THR A 39 -12.65 7.10 9.19
C THR A 39 -12.42 7.22 7.69
N ASN A 40 -11.27 6.79 7.24
CA ASN A 40 -10.96 6.66 5.83
C ASN A 40 -11.43 5.29 5.34
N ILE A 41 -11.87 5.22 4.09
CA ILE A 41 -12.24 3.97 3.44
C ILE A 41 -11.52 3.90 2.10
N THR A 42 -10.91 2.76 1.82
CA THR A 42 -10.34 2.44 0.51
C THR A 42 -11.03 1.21 -0.04
N VAL A 43 -11.39 1.25 -1.33
CA VAL A 43 -12.17 0.22 -2.02
C VAL A 43 -11.50 -0.11 -3.34
N TRP A 44 -11.19 -1.37 -3.61
CA TRP A 44 -10.66 -1.80 -4.90
C TRP A 44 -11.14 -3.17 -5.35
N GLU A 45 -11.21 -3.32 -6.66
CA GLU A 45 -11.62 -4.55 -7.30
C GLU A 45 -10.57 -5.65 -7.11
N CYS A 46 -11.00 -6.89 -7.32
CA CYS A 46 -10.09 -8.00 -7.56
C CYS A 46 -9.61 -7.95 -9.02
N GLY A 47 -8.42 -8.46 -9.25
CA GLY A 47 -7.85 -8.53 -10.59
C GLY A 47 -6.33 -8.56 -10.57
N LYS A 48 -5.76 -8.50 -11.76
CA LYS A 48 -4.31 -8.59 -11.95
C LYS A 48 -3.87 -7.77 -13.15
N VAL A 49 -2.63 -7.28 -13.12
CA VAL A 49 -1.91 -6.71 -14.25
C VAL A 49 -0.69 -7.58 -14.47
N ASP A 50 -0.62 -8.29 -15.59
CA ASP A 50 0.45 -9.24 -15.91
C ASP A 50 0.77 -10.21 -14.74
N GLY A 51 -0.28 -10.76 -14.13
CA GLY A 51 -0.14 -11.66 -12.97
C GLY A 51 0.05 -10.98 -11.62
N GLU A 52 0.43 -9.72 -11.55
CA GLU A 52 0.48 -8.96 -10.31
C GLU A 52 -0.93 -8.60 -9.84
N TYR A 53 -1.27 -8.94 -8.59
CA TYR A 53 -2.58 -8.62 -8.02
C TYR A 53 -2.78 -7.12 -7.86
N ILE A 54 -4.03 -6.66 -8.04
CA ILE A 54 -4.42 -5.27 -7.76
C ILE A 54 -4.09 -4.92 -6.31
N LYS A 55 -3.48 -3.76 -6.12
CA LYS A 55 -2.95 -3.29 -4.84
C LYS A 55 -3.14 -1.78 -4.66
N THR A 56 -2.95 -1.28 -3.45
CA THR A 56 -2.73 0.15 -3.24
C THR A 56 -1.34 0.56 -3.70
N TYR A 57 -1.13 1.87 -3.90
CA TYR A 57 0.16 2.41 -4.33
C TYR A 57 1.28 2.10 -3.33
N GLY A 58 0.94 2.12 -2.03
CA GLY A 58 1.89 2.01 -0.93
C GLY A 58 2.55 3.35 -0.58
N HIS A 59 2.79 3.56 0.71
CA HIS A 59 3.42 4.79 1.20
C HIS A 59 4.03 4.59 2.59
N TYR A 60 4.77 5.58 3.03
CA TYR A 60 5.18 5.78 4.41
C TYR A 60 4.42 6.98 4.97
N HIS A 61 4.34 7.13 6.27
CA HIS A 61 3.82 8.34 6.89
C HIS A 61 4.94 9.34 7.21
N VAL A 62 4.63 10.63 7.05
CA VAL A 62 5.48 11.69 7.59
C VAL A 62 5.33 11.72 9.11
N GLY A 63 6.45 11.76 9.83
CA GLY A 63 6.48 11.80 11.29
C GLY A 63 6.27 10.43 11.95
N ASP A 64 6.24 10.46 13.28
CA ASP A 64 6.13 9.28 14.15
C ASP A 64 4.64 8.99 14.42
N ILE A 65 3.94 8.47 13.41
CA ILE A 65 2.50 8.19 13.45
C ILE A 65 2.24 6.72 13.18
N SER A 66 1.49 6.10 14.06
CA SER A 66 0.91 4.77 13.86
C SER A 66 -0.47 4.87 13.19
N GLU A 67 -0.90 3.79 12.58
CA GLU A 67 -2.19 3.67 11.93
C GLU A 67 -2.81 2.30 12.22
N THR A 68 -4.13 2.24 12.28
CA THR A 68 -4.86 0.98 12.40
C THR A 68 -5.67 0.71 11.14
N TYR A 69 -5.36 -0.38 10.46
CA TYR A 69 -6.18 -0.92 9.38
C TYR A 69 -7.23 -1.87 9.90
N SER A 70 -8.47 -1.67 9.46
CA SER A 70 -9.58 -2.60 9.66
C SER A 70 -10.02 -3.14 8.30
N ILE A 71 -10.07 -4.45 8.14
CA ILE A 71 -10.57 -5.09 6.93
C ILE A 71 -12.08 -5.23 7.05
N ILE A 72 -12.81 -4.48 6.23
CA ILE A 72 -14.27 -4.46 6.25
C ILE A 72 -14.83 -5.62 5.42
N GLN A 73 -14.24 -5.87 4.24
CA GLN A 73 -14.70 -6.89 3.31
C GLN A 73 -13.53 -7.45 2.49
N GLY A 74 -13.65 -8.69 2.06
CA GLY A 74 -12.68 -9.35 1.18
C GLY A 74 -11.54 -10.02 1.92
N THR A 75 -10.55 -10.44 1.15
CA THR A 75 -9.29 -11.07 1.61
C THR A 75 -8.13 -10.50 0.85
N GLY A 76 -6.98 -10.41 1.48
CA GLY A 76 -5.81 -9.83 0.85
C GLY A 76 -4.51 -10.20 1.55
N ILE A 77 -3.46 -9.51 1.14
CA ILE A 77 -2.14 -9.57 1.79
C ILE A 77 -1.71 -8.14 2.10
N LEU A 78 -1.50 -7.84 3.37
CA LEU A 78 -0.88 -6.61 3.82
C LEU A 78 0.64 -6.77 3.76
N LEU A 79 1.32 -5.88 3.04
CA LEU A 79 2.77 -5.81 3.00
C LEU A 79 3.21 -4.65 3.89
N LEU A 80 4.11 -4.95 4.81
CA LEU A 80 4.77 -4.00 5.69
C LEU A 80 6.27 -4.04 5.45
N GLN A 81 6.91 -2.88 5.32
CA GLN A 81 8.37 -2.82 5.19
C GLN A 81 8.94 -1.64 5.97
N LYS A 82 10.08 -1.87 6.63
CA LYS A 82 10.86 -0.85 7.29
C LYS A 82 12.18 -0.64 6.55
N ARG A 83 12.50 0.61 6.23
CA ARG A 83 13.79 0.96 5.61
C ARG A 83 14.90 0.94 6.65
N LYS A 84 16.10 0.57 6.23
CA LYS A 84 17.29 0.87 7.03
C LYS A 84 17.51 2.36 7.12
N ILE A 85 18.23 2.78 8.13
CA ILE A 85 18.68 4.15 8.33
C ILE A 85 20.20 4.23 8.22
N ASP A 86 20.71 5.35 7.72
CA ASP A 86 22.14 5.64 7.66
C ASP A 86 22.69 6.19 9.00
N ASP A 87 23.97 6.44 9.06
CA ASP A 87 24.65 6.98 10.26
C ASP A 87 24.17 8.39 10.64
N SER A 88 23.47 9.08 9.73
CA SER A 88 22.87 10.41 9.94
C SER A 88 21.38 10.34 10.27
N ASN A 89 20.86 9.13 10.52
CA ASN A 89 19.47 8.84 10.82
C ASN A 89 18.50 9.14 9.66
N ASN A 90 18.96 9.04 8.40
CA ASN A 90 18.11 9.19 7.22
C ASN A 90 17.73 7.81 6.68
N PRO A 91 16.46 7.62 6.23
CA PRO A 91 16.03 6.37 5.62
C PRO A 91 16.75 6.10 4.28
N ILE A 92 17.22 4.88 4.09
CA ILE A 92 17.82 4.39 2.84
C ILE A 92 16.74 3.70 2.03
N ASP A 93 16.34 4.28 0.90
CA ASP A 93 15.16 3.82 0.16
C ASP A 93 15.29 2.40 -0.43
N ASP A 94 16.49 1.99 -0.83
CA ASP A 94 16.77 0.73 -1.50
C ASP A 94 17.31 -0.39 -0.58
N GLU A 95 17.31 -0.14 0.74
CA GLU A 95 17.69 -1.12 1.75
C GLU A 95 16.60 -1.31 2.80
N ILE A 96 16.08 -2.53 2.88
CA ILE A 96 15.01 -2.89 3.81
C ILE A 96 15.59 -3.62 5.02
N GLU A 97 15.24 -3.13 6.22
CA GLU A 97 15.59 -3.74 7.50
C GLU A 97 14.69 -4.93 7.82
N SER A 98 13.37 -4.74 7.66
CA SER A 98 12.37 -5.78 7.91
C SER A 98 11.24 -5.74 6.89
N PHE A 99 10.68 -6.91 6.60
CA PHE A 99 9.55 -7.07 5.69
C PHE A 99 8.58 -8.12 6.21
N GLN A 100 7.28 -7.85 6.10
CA GLN A 100 6.22 -8.76 6.48
C GLN A 100 5.16 -8.82 5.38
N ALA A 101 4.64 -10.01 5.10
CA ALA A 101 3.51 -10.25 4.21
C ALA A 101 2.44 -11.03 4.97
N ILE A 102 1.38 -10.36 5.38
CA ILE A 102 0.38 -10.88 6.32
C ILE A 102 -0.94 -11.12 5.58
N LYS A 103 -1.44 -12.34 5.59
CA LYS A 103 -2.80 -12.64 5.10
C LYS A 103 -3.83 -11.93 5.95
N VAL A 104 -4.78 -11.28 5.30
CA VAL A 104 -5.85 -10.54 5.97
C VAL A 104 -7.21 -10.90 5.39
N LYS A 105 -8.25 -10.80 6.22
CA LYS A 105 -9.64 -11.08 5.87
C LYS A 105 -10.59 -10.15 6.61
N ALA A 106 -11.83 -10.08 6.15
CA ALA A 106 -12.89 -9.31 6.80
C ALA A 106 -12.96 -9.61 8.31
N GLY A 107 -12.97 -8.56 9.11
CA GLY A 107 -12.96 -8.60 10.57
C GLY A 107 -11.59 -8.41 11.22
N ASP A 108 -10.50 -8.55 10.46
CA ASP A 108 -9.16 -8.34 10.99
C ASP A 108 -8.88 -6.86 11.24
N LYS A 109 -8.08 -6.59 12.27
CA LYS A 109 -7.52 -5.28 12.59
C LYS A 109 -6.02 -5.41 12.76
N ILE A 110 -5.28 -4.57 12.08
CA ILE A 110 -3.82 -4.58 12.09
C ILE A 110 -3.31 -3.21 12.53
N PHE A 111 -2.48 -3.20 13.54
CA PHE A 111 -1.75 -2.01 13.96
C PHE A 111 -0.46 -1.91 13.13
N ILE A 112 -0.27 -0.75 12.51
CA ILE A 112 0.90 -0.41 11.72
C ILE A 112 1.74 0.55 12.55
N GLU A 113 2.93 0.11 12.93
CA GLU A 113 3.86 0.91 13.72
C GLU A 113 4.39 2.11 12.92
N PRO A 114 4.85 3.17 13.60
CA PRO A 114 5.55 4.27 12.95
C PRO A 114 6.71 3.79 12.08
N GLU A 115 7.08 4.58 11.08
CA GLU A 115 8.14 4.30 10.10
C GLU A 115 7.88 3.09 9.17
N MET A 116 6.82 2.32 9.40
CA MET A 116 6.44 1.22 8.50
C MET A 116 5.78 1.74 7.24
N GLY A 117 6.41 1.49 6.11
CA GLY A 117 5.73 1.58 4.82
C GLY A 117 4.73 0.43 4.70
N HIS A 118 3.57 0.71 4.13
CA HIS A 118 2.51 -0.28 4.00
C HIS A 118 1.75 -0.17 2.68
N LEU A 119 1.31 -1.29 2.21
CA LEU A 119 0.34 -1.43 1.12
C LEU A 119 -0.48 -2.69 1.32
N ILE A 120 -1.64 -2.74 0.69
CA ILE A 120 -2.49 -3.94 0.74
C ILE A 120 -2.84 -4.40 -0.67
N VAL A 121 -2.86 -5.71 -0.85
CA VAL A 121 -3.05 -6.42 -2.12
C VAL A 121 -4.37 -7.18 -2.06
N ASN A 122 -5.25 -7.01 -3.03
CA ASN A 122 -6.47 -7.82 -3.12
C ASN A 122 -6.16 -9.16 -3.80
N THR A 123 -6.00 -10.21 -3.01
CA THR A 123 -5.79 -11.58 -3.51
C THR A 123 -7.06 -12.41 -3.55
N GLY A 124 -8.20 -11.81 -3.17
CA GLY A 124 -9.52 -12.43 -3.23
C GLY A 124 -10.16 -12.36 -4.62
N ASN A 125 -11.39 -12.81 -4.69
CA ASN A 125 -12.21 -12.81 -5.91
C ASN A 125 -13.42 -11.84 -5.84
N ILE A 126 -13.43 -10.99 -4.82
CA ILE A 126 -14.41 -9.93 -4.61
C ILE A 126 -13.70 -8.62 -4.27
N TRP A 127 -14.43 -7.54 -4.19
CA TRP A 127 -13.93 -6.25 -3.74
C TRP A 127 -13.30 -6.36 -2.35
N LEU A 128 -12.12 -5.76 -2.20
CA LEU A 128 -11.49 -5.57 -0.90
C LEU A 128 -11.84 -4.17 -0.40
N VAL A 129 -12.25 -4.07 0.85
CA VAL A 129 -12.62 -2.80 1.50
C VAL A 129 -11.90 -2.72 2.83
N THR A 130 -11.16 -1.64 3.01
CA THR A 130 -10.51 -1.33 4.29
C THR A 130 -10.99 0.00 4.86
N SER A 131 -10.78 0.17 6.13
CA SER A 131 -10.88 1.44 6.84
C SER A 131 -9.60 1.66 7.62
N ASP A 132 -9.16 2.90 7.67
CA ASP A 132 -8.00 3.33 8.45
C ASP A 132 -8.32 4.59 9.26
N ASP A 133 -7.50 4.90 10.25
CA ASP A 133 -7.65 6.04 11.16
C ASP A 133 -6.55 7.11 10.96
N SER A 134 -5.86 7.08 9.82
CA SER A 134 -4.84 8.08 9.51
C SER A 134 -5.43 9.49 9.44
N PRO A 135 -4.66 10.54 9.80
CA PRO A 135 -5.13 11.91 9.78
C PRO A 135 -5.58 12.36 8.39
N VAL A 136 -6.68 13.10 8.32
CA VAL A 136 -7.15 13.80 7.13
C VAL A 136 -7.08 15.30 7.39
N TYR A 137 -6.43 16.01 6.50
CA TYR A 137 -6.27 17.46 6.60
C TYR A 137 -7.32 18.17 5.75
N PRO A 138 -7.77 19.39 6.17
CA PRO A 138 -8.64 20.23 5.36
C PRO A 138 -8.01 20.60 4.00
N ASP A 139 -8.84 20.83 2.99
CA ASP A 139 -8.41 21.16 1.62
C ASP A 139 -7.60 22.44 1.51
N ASP A 140 -7.71 23.35 2.48
CA ASP A 140 -7.00 24.62 2.56
C ASP A 140 -5.61 24.53 3.21
N VAL A 141 -5.24 23.34 3.68
CA VAL A 141 -3.95 23.08 4.31
C VAL A 141 -3.09 22.22 3.39
N ASP A 142 -1.86 22.68 3.10
CA ASP A 142 -0.87 21.83 2.44
C ASP A 142 -0.35 20.75 3.41
N PRO A 143 -0.74 19.48 3.23
CA PRO A 143 -0.43 18.42 4.19
C PRO A 143 0.98 17.85 4.05
N VAL A 144 1.75 18.22 3.02
CA VAL A 144 3.00 17.53 2.62
C VAL A 144 4.05 17.44 3.72
N GLY A 145 4.06 18.23 4.71
CA GLY A 145 5.00 18.17 5.83
C GLY A 145 4.35 17.79 7.15
N LEU A 146 3.06 17.52 7.15
CA LEU A 146 2.31 17.31 8.38
C LEU A 146 2.35 15.84 8.84
N PRO A 147 2.38 15.57 10.14
CA PRO A 147 2.39 14.20 10.67
C PRO A 147 1.22 13.38 10.16
N GLY A 148 1.50 12.16 9.71
CA GLY A 148 0.50 11.25 9.15
C GLY A 148 0.16 11.45 7.68
N HIS A 149 0.70 12.49 7.02
CA HIS A 149 0.56 12.61 5.56
C HIS A 149 1.29 11.46 4.86
N ALA A 150 0.66 10.93 3.81
CA ALA A 150 1.23 9.83 3.02
C ALA A 150 2.42 10.31 2.17
N ASP A 151 3.62 9.83 2.44
CA ASP A 151 4.82 10.04 1.62
C ASP A 151 4.98 8.91 0.60
N TYR A 152 4.66 9.21 -0.64
CA TYR A 152 4.76 8.27 -1.78
C TYR A 152 6.14 8.28 -2.44
N LYS A 153 7.02 9.26 -2.14
CA LYS A 153 8.24 9.51 -2.92
C LYS A 153 9.21 8.34 -2.92
N ALA A 154 9.42 7.72 -1.76
CA ALA A 154 10.31 6.56 -1.66
C ALA A 154 9.80 5.38 -2.51
N VAL A 155 8.51 5.07 -2.40
CA VAL A 155 7.86 3.98 -3.15
C VAL A 155 7.90 4.25 -4.65
N GLN A 156 7.68 5.49 -5.08
CA GLN A 156 7.77 5.91 -6.47
C GLN A 156 9.18 5.71 -7.04
N ARG A 157 10.21 6.18 -6.34
CA ARG A 157 11.61 6.02 -6.76
C ARG A 157 11.99 4.56 -6.94
N MET A 158 11.50 3.71 -6.06
CA MET A 158 11.77 2.28 -6.08
C MET A 158 10.83 1.49 -7.00
N GLY A 159 9.82 2.13 -7.61
CA GLY A 159 8.85 1.47 -8.49
C GLY A 159 8.01 0.43 -7.78
N GLY A 160 7.65 0.66 -6.53
CA GLY A 160 6.88 -0.24 -5.69
C GLY A 160 7.61 -0.64 -4.41
N PHE A 161 7.05 -1.60 -3.69
CA PHE A 161 7.66 -2.20 -2.50
C PHE A 161 8.77 -3.20 -2.85
N ALA A 162 9.50 -3.67 -1.83
CA ALA A 162 10.58 -4.64 -1.98
C ALA A 162 10.11 -6.00 -2.55
N TYR A 163 8.83 -6.28 -2.43
CA TYR A 163 8.19 -7.42 -3.06
C TYR A 163 6.92 -7.01 -3.80
N PHE A 164 6.71 -7.61 -4.96
CA PHE A 164 5.43 -7.70 -5.65
C PHE A 164 4.70 -8.98 -5.23
N VAL A 165 3.38 -8.99 -5.29
CA VAL A 165 2.56 -10.19 -5.10
C VAL A 165 1.95 -10.57 -6.43
N ILE A 166 2.41 -11.69 -6.98
CA ILE A 166 1.91 -12.23 -8.25
C ILE A 166 1.14 -13.54 -8.04
N GLU A 167 0.29 -13.88 -8.99
CA GLU A 167 -0.26 -15.23 -9.05
C GLU A 167 0.71 -16.16 -9.75
N LYS A 168 1.07 -17.24 -9.09
CA LYS A 168 1.82 -18.34 -9.68
C LYS A 168 1.08 -19.63 -9.40
N GLU A 169 0.62 -20.31 -10.46
CA GLU A 169 -0.14 -21.57 -10.35
C GLU A 169 -1.37 -21.48 -9.41
N GLY A 170 -2.08 -20.34 -9.45
CA GLY A 170 -3.24 -20.08 -8.60
C GLY A 170 -2.92 -19.66 -7.15
N ILE A 171 -1.63 -19.45 -6.81
CA ILE A 171 -1.17 -19.14 -5.46
C ILE A 171 -0.50 -17.76 -5.43
N PRO A 172 -0.89 -16.86 -4.50
CA PRO A 172 -0.15 -15.63 -4.27
C PRO A 172 1.30 -15.90 -3.89
N THR A 173 2.23 -15.31 -4.63
CA THR A 173 3.67 -15.55 -4.49
C THR A 173 4.41 -14.23 -4.44
N LEU A 174 5.39 -14.11 -3.54
CA LEU A 174 6.26 -12.94 -3.43
C LEU A 174 7.37 -13.00 -4.49
N VAL A 175 7.55 -11.88 -5.21
CA VAL A 175 8.64 -11.69 -6.17
C VAL A 175 9.43 -10.44 -5.78
N LYS A 176 10.73 -10.58 -5.60
CA LYS A 176 11.61 -9.46 -5.23
C LYS A 176 11.61 -8.37 -6.30
N ASN A 177 11.50 -7.13 -5.87
CA ASN A 177 11.69 -5.97 -6.74
C ASN A 177 13.20 -5.75 -6.96
N PRO A 178 13.70 -5.85 -8.20
CA PRO A 178 15.14 -5.79 -8.49
C PRO A 178 15.77 -4.42 -8.26
N LYS A 179 14.98 -3.39 -8.00
CA LYS A 179 15.50 -2.05 -7.68
C LYS A 179 16.06 -1.93 -6.26
N TYR A 180 15.70 -2.85 -5.37
CA TYR A 180 16.22 -2.85 -4.00
C TYR A 180 17.53 -3.63 -3.92
N LYS A 181 18.52 -3.08 -3.20
CA LYS A 181 19.83 -3.71 -2.96
C LYS A 181 19.80 -4.73 -1.83
N VAL A 182 19.04 -4.41 -0.78
CA VAL A 182 18.93 -5.27 0.39
C VAL A 182 17.46 -5.55 0.67
N ILE A 183 17.08 -6.83 0.59
CA ILE A 183 15.73 -7.32 0.84
C ILE A 183 15.83 -8.53 1.77
N PRO A 184 15.24 -8.48 2.99
CA PRO A 184 15.12 -9.66 3.84
C PRO A 184 14.32 -10.75 3.15
N GLU A 185 14.60 -12.03 3.44
CA GLU A 185 13.73 -13.11 3.00
C GLU A 185 12.38 -13.01 3.73
N ALA A 186 11.31 -13.30 3.00
CA ALA A 186 9.96 -13.18 3.51
C ALA A 186 9.07 -14.31 2.98
N GLU A 187 8.10 -14.68 3.79
CA GLU A 187 7.02 -15.61 3.45
C GLU A 187 5.67 -14.95 3.73
N ILE A 188 4.62 -15.43 3.06
CA ILE A 188 3.24 -15.00 3.31
C ILE A 188 2.69 -15.81 4.49
N VAL A 189 2.44 -15.14 5.61
CA VAL A 189 1.92 -15.74 6.85
C VAL A 189 0.45 -15.45 7.07
#